data_ede2f17d8fff0ecfa9c9ca5b5811f064
#
_entry.id   ede2f17d8fff0ecfa9c9ca5b5811f064
#
_cell.length_a   1.000
_cell.length_b   1.000
_cell.length_c   1.000
_cell.angle_alpha   90.00
_cell.angle_beta   90.00
_cell.angle_gamma   90.00
#
_symmetry.space_group_name_H-M   'P 1'
#
loop_
_entity.id
_entity.type
_entity.pdbx_description
1 polymer ?
#
loop_
_entity_poly.entity_id
_entity_poly.type
_entity_poly.pdbx_seq_one_letter_code
_entity_poly.pdbx_strand_id
1 'polypeptide(L)'
;VANAGWDAAVGSEGSGVNSTPTATAEKIKPNETVTFKAGNNMMVSQVGKTISYAVNPELTDMKSATFKDAAGNTTVTNGNGMTITPGSANPNNPNAGPVSLTKDGLHNGNNQIKGVAPGTDPTDAVNVSQLNASNANTSQAINQVAGEVQRVGAHAAAMAALKPIQYDPLEPTQVMAGVGNYRGETAAALGLAHYTNENTMFNIGVSVGGNHNMVNAGVTHKFGYSPEKKNIPDRYKAGPISSVYVMQDEVSSLKKENAEQKYVIA
;
A
#
# COMPACT_ATOMS: atom_id res chain seq x y z
N VAL A 1 -20.02 52.34 -78.35
CA VAL A 1 -19.12 51.53 -77.59
C VAL A 1 -18.86 52.11 -76.17
N ALA A 2 -19.60 53.12 -75.75
CA ALA A 2 -19.39 53.81 -74.48
C ALA A 2 -19.68 52.92 -73.23
N ASN A 3 -20.24 51.73 -73.36
CA ASN A 3 -20.60 50.83 -72.26
C ASN A 3 -19.97 49.41 -72.39
N ALA A 4 -18.90 49.30 -73.21
CA ALA A 4 -18.15 48.01 -73.28
C ALA A 4 -17.39 47.71 -71.98
N GLY A 5 -17.46 46.51 -71.55
CA GLY A 5 -16.84 46.03 -70.32
C GLY A 5 -17.65 44.91 -69.64
N TRP A 6 -17.19 44.40 -68.49
CA TRP A 6 -17.87 43.44 -67.66
C TRP A 6 -17.91 43.95 -66.21
N ASP A 7 -18.81 43.44 -65.40
CA ASP A 7 -18.94 43.85 -64.00
C ASP A 7 -18.28 42.86 -63.14
N ALA A 8 -17.37 43.28 -62.24
CA ALA A 8 -16.75 42.52 -61.21
C ALA A 8 -17.51 42.69 -59.89
N ALA A 9 -17.90 41.64 -59.28
CA ALA A 9 -18.54 41.62 -57.96
C ALA A 9 -17.97 40.50 -57.09
N VAL A 10 -18.04 40.68 -55.80
CA VAL A 10 -17.63 39.68 -54.80
C VAL A 10 -18.85 39.14 -54.08
N GLY A 11 -18.82 37.85 -53.74
CA GLY A 11 -19.85 37.18 -53.01
C GLY A 11 -19.25 36.09 -52.05
N SER A 12 -20.07 35.41 -51.30
CA SER A 12 -19.69 34.27 -50.49
C SER A 12 -20.60 33.09 -50.75
N GLU A 13 -20.08 31.88 -50.63
CA GLU A 13 -20.80 30.63 -50.76
C GLU A 13 -20.44 29.68 -49.57
N GLY A 14 -21.39 28.90 -49.13
CA GLY A 14 -21.23 27.98 -48.03
C GLY A 14 -20.84 28.69 -46.74
N SER A 15 -19.73 28.27 -46.11
CA SER A 15 -19.15 28.94 -44.94
C SER A 15 -18.19 30.08 -45.26
N GLY A 16 -18.08 30.46 -46.54
CA GLY A 16 -17.23 31.57 -46.96
C GLY A 16 -17.73 32.91 -46.42
N VAL A 17 -16.81 33.84 -46.16
CA VAL A 17 -17.13 35.17 -45.63
C VAL A 17 -16.79 36.22 -46.69
N ASN A 18 -17.78 37.01 -47.14
CA ASN A 18 -17.53 38.22 -47.85
C ASN A 18 -17.16 39.37 -46.91
N SER A 19 -15.88 39.73 -46.84
CA SER A 19 -15.38 40.78 -45.94
C SER A 19 -15.79 42.21 -46.40
N THR A 20 -16.39 42.34 -47.54
CA THR A 20 -16.89 43.62 -48.09
C THR A 20 -18.32 43.48 -48.60
N PRO A 21 -19.30 43.14 -47.73
CA PRO A 21 -20.67 42.81 -48.15
C PRO A 21 -21.43 44.03 -48.82
N THR A 22 -20.94 45.22 -48.60
CA THR A 22 -21.50 46.46 -49.15
C THR A 22 -20.83 46.91 -50.40
N ALA A 23 -19.81 46.18 -50.94
CA ALA A 23 -19.16 46.53 -52.18
C ALA A 23 -20.15 46.35 -53.36
N THR A 24 -20.32 47.36 -54.18
CA THR A 24 -21.09 47.30 -55.42
C THR A 24 -20.24 46.68 -56.53
N ALA A 25 -20.91 46.12 -57.53
CA ALA A 25 -20.24 45.68 -58.77
C ALA A 25 -19.49 46.82 -59.42
N GLU A 26 -18.24 46.61 -59.81
CA GLU A 26 -17.37 47.56 -60.45
C GLU A 26 -17.28 47.23 -61.94
N LYS A 27 -17.48 48.26 -62.81
CA LYS A 27 -17.39 48.10 -64.26
C LYS A 27 -15.93 48.11 -64.70
N ILE A 28 -15.46 46.99 -65.21
CA ILE A 28 -14.11 46.86 -65.79
C ILE A 28 -14.17 47.16 -67.28
N LYS A 29 -13.51 48.21 -67.66
CA LYS A 29 -13.48 48.64 -69.07
C LYS A 29 -12.35 47.98 -69.88
N PRO A 30 -12.40 48.03 -71.24
CA PRO A 30 -11.30 47.53 -72.03
C PRO A 30 -9.97 48.23 -71.65
N ASN A 31 -8.91 47.48 -71.58
CA ASN A 31 -7.55 47.90 -71.17
C ASN A 31 -7.36 48.23 -69.67
N GLU A 32 -8.36 48.00 -68.81
CA GLU A 32 -8.18 48.03 -67.36
C GLU A 32 -7.64 46.70 -66.86
N THR A 33 -6.79 46.76 -65.80
CA THR A 33 -6.21 45.60 -65.19
C THR A 33 -6.96 45.25 -63.92
N VAL A 34 -7.39 44.00 -63.82
CA VAL A 34 -7.91 43.41 -62.54
C VAL A 34 -6.81 42.68 -61.85
N THR A 35 -6.56 43.05 -60.58
CA THR A 35 -5.55 42.43 -59.79
C THR A 35 -6.19 41.42 -58.77
N PHE A 36 -5.82 40.17 -58.87
CA PHE A 36 -6.21 39.11 -57.95
C PHE A 36 -5.16 38.97 -56.84
N LYS A 37 -5.52 39.12 -55.56
CA LYS A 37 -4.61 39.08 -54.41
C LYS A 37 -4.93 37.90 -53.52
N ALA A 38 -3.87 37.25 -53.00
CA ALA A 38 -4.01 36.32 -51.91
C ALA A 38 -4.05 37.10 -50.58
N GLY A 39 -4.95 36.73 -49.68
CA GLY A 39 -4.94 37.16 -48.30
C GLY A 39 -4.00 36.28 -47.47
N ASN A 40 -4.00 36.49 -46.13
CA ASN A 40 -3.21 35.70 -45.20
C ASN A 40 -3.52 34.21 -45.38
N ASN A 41 -2.49 33.39 -45.32
CA ASN A 41 -2.58 31.94 -45.44
C ASN A 41 -3.12 31.39 -46.76
N MET A 42 -3.21 32.27 -47.80
CA MET A 42 -3.59 31.90 -49.17
C MET A 42 -2.45 32.17 -50.13
N MET A 43 -2.38 31.39 -51.17
CA MET A 43 -1.49 31.59 -52.31
C MET A 43 -2.33 31.87 -53.54
N VAL A 44 -1.85 32.73 -54.38
CA VAL A 44 -2.42 32.95 -55.71
C VAL A 44 -1.34 32.80 -56.80
N SER A 45 -1.63 32.08 -57.84
CA SER A 45 -0.72 31.90 -58.96
C SER A 45 -1.46 32.16 -60.31
N GLN A 46 -0.72 32.58 -61.28
CA GLN A 46 -1.24 32.79 -62.63
C GLN A 46 -0.34 32.09 -63.65
N VAL A 47 -0.98 31.30 -64.51
CA VAL A 47 -0.29 30.67 -65.65
C VAL A 47 -1.15 30.92 -66.89
N GLY A 48 -0.65 31.73 -67.78
CA GLY A 48 -1.40 32.17 -68.91
C GLY A 48 -2.69 32.94 -68.52
N LYS A 49 -3.84 32.38 -68.85
CA LYS A 49 -5.18 32.97 -68.56
C LYS A 49 -5.81 32.29 -67.32
N THR A 50 -5.08 31.38 -66.66
CA THR A 50 -5.57 30.61 -65.44
C THR A 50 -5.02 31.26 -64.20
N ILE A 51 -5.93 31.61 -63.27
CA ILE A 51 -5.58 32.04 -61.89
C ILE A 51 -6.00 30.93 -60.91
N SER A 52 -5.07 30.50 -60.06
CA SER A 52 -5.30 29.46 -59.09
C SER A 52 -5.08 30.00 -57.68
N TYR A 53 -5.96 29.65 -56.77
CA TYR A 53 -5.83 29.93 -55.37
C TYR A 53 -5.55 28.56 -54.60
N ALA A 54 -4.66 28.61 -53.67
CA ALA A 54 -4.35 27.48 -52.78
C ALA A 54 -4.18 27.98 -51.33
N VAL A 55 -4.37 27.11 -50.40
CA VAL A 55 -4.00 27.35 -48.97
C VAL A 55 -2.49 27.27 -48.87
N ASN A 56 -1.86 28.22 -48.18
CA ASN A 56 -0.43 28.16 -47.89
C ASN A 56 -0.15 26.93 -46.99
N PRO A 57 0.80 26.05 -47.36
CA PRO A 57 1.18 24.91 -46.50
C PRO A 57 1.64 25.32 -45.10
N GLU A 58 2.20 26.52 -44.95
CA GLU A 58 2.58 27.11 -43.67
C GLU A 58 1.52 28.13 -43.25
N LEU A 59 0.68 27.73 -42.27
CA LEU A 59 -0.34 28.61 -41.71
C LEU A 59 0.22 29.39 -40.54
N THR A 60 0.12 30.72 -40.57
CA THR A 60 0.59 31.63 -39.52
C THR A 60 -0.56 32.45 -38.97
N ASP A 61 -0.45 32.88 -37.69
CA ASP A 61 -1.44 33.76 -37.03
C ASP A 61 -2.87 33.21 -37.01
N MET A 62 -3.02 31.88 -37.06
CA MET A 62 -4.32 31.22 -36.92
C MET A 62 -4.75 31.26 -35.43
N LYS A 63 -5.95 31.76 -35.16
CA LYS A 63 -6.50 31.80 -33.79
C LYS A 63 -6.98 30.44 -33.33
N SER A 64 -7.54 29.64 -34.21
CA SER A 64 -7.99 28.27 -33.94
C SER A 64 -8.23 27.49 -35.24
N ALA A 65 -8.11 26.16 -35.13
CA ALA A 65 -8.62 25.22 -36.11
C ALA A 65 -9.63 24.29 -35.41
N THR A 66 -10.82 24.17 -36.01
CA THR A 66 -11.89 23.31 -35.47
C THR A 66 -12.25 22.27 -36.53
N PHE A 67 -12.17 21.01 -36.10
CA PHE A 67 -12.55 19.85 -36.91
C PHE A 67 -13.77 19.18 -36.25
N LYS A 68 -14.74 18.81 -37.07
CA LYS A 68 -15.95 18.11 -36.62
C LYS A 68 -16.19 16.90 -37.51
N ASP A 69 -16.45 15.76 -36.91
CA ASP A 69 -16.82 14.54 -37.62
C ASP A 69 -18.35 14.39 -37.76
N ALA A 70 -18.79 13.35 -38.48
CA ALA A 70 -20.21 13.05 -38.68
C ALA A 70 -20.93 12.63 -37.38
N ALA A 71 -20.21 12.12 -36.37
CA ALA A 71 -20.74 11.74 -35.06
C ALA A 71 -20.87 12.94 -34.08
N GLY A 72 -20.44 14.12 -34.54
CA GLY A 72 -20.50 15.37 -33.78
C GLY A 72 -19.30 15.56 -32.84
N ASN A 73 -18.30 14.70 -32.87
CA ASN A 73 -17.07 14.90 -32.11
C ASN A 73 -16.36 16.15 -32.64
N THR A 74 -15.83 16.95 -31.76
CA THR A 74 -15.17 18.21 -32.10
C THR A 74 -13.75 18.20 -31.58
N THR A 75 -12.79 18.49 -32.44
CA THR A 75 -11.40 18.76 -32.07
C THR A 75 -11.09 20.22 -32.30
N VAL A 76 -10.68 20.94 -31.29
CA VAL A 76 -10.24 22.34 -31.37
C VAL A 76 -8.76 22.40 -31.00
N THR A 77 -7.96 22.99 -31.89
CA THR A 77 -6.56 23.37 -31.64
C THR A 77 -6.43 24.87 -31.68
N ASN A 78 -5.86 25.47 -30.65
CA ASN A 78 -5.67 26.92 -30.54
C ASN A 78 -4.43 27.22 -29.64
N GLY A 79 -4.23 28.50 -29.32
CA GLY A 79 -3.10 28.91 -28.47
C GLY A 79 -3.06 28.33 -27.05
N ASN A 80 -4.16 27.74 -26.56
CA ASN A 80 -4.20 27.07 -25.27
C ASN A 80 -3.86 25.56 -25.35
N GLY A 81 -3.81 25.00 -26.56
CA GLY A 81 -3.57 23.58 -26.79
C GLY A 81 -4.63 22.91 -27.67
N MET A 82 -4.83 21.61 -27.44
CA MET A 82 -5.81 20.80 -28.16
C MET A 82 -6.88 20.28 -27.21
N THR A 83 -8.15 20.38 -27.64
CA THR A 83 -9.29 19.80 -26.89
C THR A 83 -10.13 18.96 -27.84
N ILE A 84 -10.44 17.71 -27.41
CA ILE A 84 -11.34 16.80 -28.12
C ILE A 84 -12.60 16.67 -27.27
N THR A 85 -13.72 17.11 -27.79
CA THR A 85 -15.04 17.04 -27.13
C THR A 85 -15.89 15.98 -27.84
N PRO A 86 -16.35 14.93 -27.12
CA PRO A 86 -17.27 13.95 -27.68
C PRO A 86 -18.58 14.59 -28.14
N GLY A 87 -19.12 14.15 -29.28
CA GLY A 87 -20.43 14.57 -29.78
C GLY A 87 -21.61 13.99 -29.03
N SER A 88 -21.39 12.88 -28.30
CA SER A 88 -22.38 12.21 -27.45
C SER A 88 -21.73 11.60 -26.23
N ALA A 89 -22.52 11.35 -25.18
CA ALA A 89 -22.06 10.66 -24.00
C ALA A 89 -21.66 9.20 -24.32
N ASN A 90 -20.59 8.73 -23.70
CA ASN A 90 -20.18 7.32 -23.81
C ASN A 90 -21.10 6.47 -22.90
N PRO A 91 -21.92 5.53 -23.44
CA PRO A 91 -22.83 4.74 -22.64
C PRO A 91 -22.11 3.84 -21.62
N ASN A 92 -20.86 3.45 -21.90
CA ASN A 92 -20.03 2.63 -21.00
C ASN A 92 -19.24 3.46 -19.97
N ASN A 93 -19.22 4.78 -20.12
CA ASN A 93 -18.58 5.71 -19.20
C ASN A 93 -19.34 7.05 -19.22
N PRO A 94 -20.49 7.15 -18.53
CA PRO A 94 -21.35 8.33 -18.56
C PRO A 94 -20.67 9.58 -17.97
N ASN A 95 -19.60 9.40 -17.20
CA ASN A 95 -18.80 10.49 -16.62
C ASN A 95 -17.60 10.90 -17.50
N ALA A 96 -17.44 10.28 -18.68
CA ALA A 96 -16.40 10.67 -19.61
C ALA A 96 -16.66 12.08 -20.14
N GLY A 97 -15.64 12.91 -20.10
CA GLY A 97 -15.66 14.28 -20.59
C GLY A 97 -14.62 14.53 -21.68
N PRO A 98 -14.43 15.79 -22.05
CA PRO A 98 -13.41 16.18 -23.02
C PRO A 98 -12.00 15.76 -22.58
N VAL A 99 -11.19 15.39 -23.58
CA VAL A 99 -9.74 15.18 -23.40
C VAL A 99 -9.03 16.43 -23.88
N SER A 100 -8.10 16.97 -23.12
CA SER A 100 -7.32 18.13 -23.54
C SER A 100 -5.84 17.99 -23.20
N LEU A 101 -5.01 18.52 -24.09
CA LEU A 101 -3.57 18.70 -23.87
C LEU A 101 -3.29 20.21 -23.94
N THR A 102 -2.90 20.80 -22.83
CA THR A 102 -2.67 22.24 -22.67
C THR A 102 -1.30 22.49 -22.02
N LYS A 103 -0.95 23.76 -21.82
CA LYS A 103 0.24 24.13 -21.06
C LYS A 103 0.27 23.54 -19.63
N ASP A 104 -0.88 23.21 -19.07
CA ASP A 104 -1.04 22.65 -17.73
C ASP A 104 -0.99 21.10 -17.71
N GLY A 105 -0.76 20.48 -18.88
CA GLY A 105 -0.63 19.04 -19.05
C GLY A 105 -1.82 18.37 -19.71
N LEU A 106 -1.91 17.06 -19.57
CA LEU A 106 -2.98 16.22 -20.12
C LEU A 106 -4.12 16.10 -19.12
N HIS A 107 -5.31 16.53 -19.52
CA HIS A 107 -6.56 16.26 -18.83
C HIS A 107 -7.34 15.18 -19.59
N ASN A 108 -7.51 14.00 -18.98
CA ASN A 108 -8.05 12.82 -19.68
C ASN A 108 -9.57 12.67 -19.57
N GLY A 109 -10.29 13.59 -18.92
CA GLY A 109 -11.76 13.62 -18.86
C GLY A 109 -12.40 12.34 -18.34
N ASN A 110 -11.82 11.69 -17.33
CA ASN A 110 -12.26 10.39 -16.77
C ASN A 110 -12.25 9.22 -17.78
N ASN A 111 -11.51 9.34 -18.88
CA ASN A 111 -11.33 8.26 -19.84
C ASN A 111 -10.18 7.34 -19.40
N GLN A 112 -10.20 6.09 -19.87
CA GLN A 112 -9.09 5.17 -19.68
C GLN A 112 -7.88 5.58 -20.52
N ILE A 113 -6.68 5.52 -19.93
CA ILE A 113 -5.43 5.59 -20.67
C ILE A 113 -5.04 4.16 -21.02
N LYS A 114 -5.03 3.82 -22.30
CA LYS A 114 -4.72 2.49 -22.81
C LYS A 114 -3.32 2.45 -23.41
N GLY A 115 -2.72 1.25 -23.45
CA GLY A 115 -1.40 1.04 -24.07
C GLY A 115 -0.24 1.60 -23.25
N VAL A 116 -0.42 1.81 -21.94
CA VAL A 116 0.65 2.25 -21.04
C VAL A 116 1.65 1.10 -20.85
N ALA A 117 2.88 1.27 -21.32
CA ALA A 117 3.98 0.35 -21.06
C ALA A 117 4.33 0.33 -19.57
N PRO A 118 4.98 -0.75 -19.07
CA PRO A 118 5.50 -0.73 -17.70
C PRO A 118 6.47 0.42 -17.49
N GLY A 119 6.22 1.25 -16.47
CA GLY A 119 7.12 2.32 -16.07
C GLY A 119 8.44 1.77 -15.53
N THR A 120 9.55 2.44 -15.87
CA THR A 120 10.92 2.09 -15.44
C THR A 120 11.56 3.19 -14.62
N ASP A 121 11.22 4.44 -14.91
CA ASP A 121 11.76 5.59 -14.22
C ASP A 121 10.77 6.12 -13.15
N PRO A 122 11.27 6.81 -12.11
CA PRO A 122 10.43 7.31 -11.02
C PRO A 122 9.29 8.26 -11.45
N THR A 123 9.37 8.80 -12.65
CA THR A 123 8.38 9.74 -13.21
C THR A 123 7.44 9.10 -14.23
N ASP A 124 7.62 7.81 -14.51
CA ASP A 124 6.78 7.09 -15.45
C ASP A 124 5.41 6.75 -14.86
N ALA A 125 4.41 6.60 -15.72
CA ALA A 125 3.12 6.09 -15.34
C ALA A 125 3.19 4.59 -15.02
N VAL A 126 2.50 4.17 -13.95
CA VAL A 126 2.37 2.77 -13.57
C VAL A 126 1.14 2.16 -14.25
N ASN A 127 1.27 1.00 -14.87
CA ASN A 127 0.16 0.26 -15.42
C ASN A 127 -0.44 -0.76 -14.43
N VAL A 128 -1.62 -1.30 -14.78
CA VAL A 128 -2.36 -2.25 -13.93
C VAL A 128 -1.57 -3.52 -13.62
N SER A 129 -0.72 -4.00 -14.54
CA SER A 129 0.08 -5.21 -14.28
C SER A 129 1.11 -4.99 -13.17
N GLN A 130 1.77 -3.83 -13.15
CA GLN A 130 2.73 -3.48 -12.10
C GLN A 130 2.04 -3.32 -10.74
N LEU A 131 0.86 -2.68 -10.72
CA LEU A 131 0.04 -2.56 -9.52
C LEU A 131 -0.37 -3.94 -8.97
N ASN A 132 -0.84 -4.84 -9.86
CA ASN A 132 -1.22 -6.20 -9.46
C ASN A 132 -0.03 -7.00 -8.92
N ALA A 133 1.15 -6.89 -9.54
CA ALA A 133 2.38 -7.51 -9.04
C ALA A 133 2.77 -6.98 -7.66
N SER A 134 2.70 -5.67 -7.45
CA SER A 134 2.97 -5.05 -6.15
C SER A 134 1.99 -5.54 -5.08
N ASN A 135 0.70 -5.60 -5.40
CA ASN A 135 -0.34 -6.09 -4.48
C ASN A 135 -0.13 -7.58 -4.13
N ALA A 136 0.26 -8.41 -5.10
CA ALA A 136 0.57 -9.82 -4.86
C ALA A 136 1.77 -9.98 -3.91
N ASN A 137 2.84 -9.25 -4.13
CA ASN A 137 4.03 -9.25 -3.26
C ASN A 137 3.68 -8.79 -1.83
N THR A 138 2.89 -7.73 -1.70
CA THR A 138 2.42 -7.23 -0.41
C THR A 138 1.57 -8.26 0.33
N SER A 139 0.63 -8.91 -0.38
CA SER A 139 -0.21 -9.97 0.19
C SER A 139 0.61 -11.16 0.66
N GLN A 140 1.63 -11.55 -0.10
CA GLN A 140 2.56 -12.61 0.29
C GLN A 140 3.34 -12.24 1.55
N ALA A 141 3.87 -11.02 1.64
CA ALA A 141 4.57 -10.54 2.82
C ALA A 141 3.66 -10.51 4.06
N ILE A 142 2.41 -10.06 3.92
CA ILE A 142 1.41 -10.08 5.01
C ILE A 142 1.14 -11.52 5.49
N ASN A 143 0.98 -12.47 4.58
CA ASN A 143 0.75 -13.87 4.92
C ASN A 143 1.96 -14.48 5.66
N GLN A 144 3.19 -14.13 5.25
CA GLN A 144 4.40 -14.55 5.96
C GLN A 144 4.43 -14.01 7.38
N VAL A 145 4.18 -12.72 7.58
CA VAL A 145 4.11 -12.10 8.92
C VAL A 145 3.01 -12.73 9.77
N ALA A 146 1.83 -13.01 9.18
CA ALA A 146 0.75 -13.69 9.89
C ALA A 146 1.17 -15.09 10.36
N GLY A 147 1.87 -15.86 9.54
CA GLY A 147 2.44 -17.16 9.92
C GLY A 147 3.47 -17.05 11.03
N GLU A 148 4.35 -16.03 11.00
CA GLU A 148 5.31 -15.77 12.09
C GLU A 148 4.60 -15.48 13.42
N VAL A 149 3.57 -14.63 13.42
CA VAL A 149 2.78 -14.30 14.61
C VAL A 149 2.12 -15.56 15.20
N GLN A 150 1.61 -16.45 14.35
CA GLN A 150 1.02 -17.71 14.79
C GLN A 150 2.05 -18.62 15.45
N ARG A 151 3.25 -18.75 14.87
CA ARG A 151 4.36 -19.52 15.45
C ARG A 151 4.82 -18.94 16.79
N VAL A 152 5.07 -17.63 16.84
CA VAL A 152 5.42 -16.95 18.11
C VAL A 152 4.36 -17.18 19.18
N GLY A 153 3.08 -17.12 18.83
CA GLY A 153 1.97 -17.41 19.74
C GLY A 153 1.99 -18.84 20.28
N ALA A 154 2.27 -19.84 19.41
CA ALA A 154 2.39 -21.24 19.82
C ALA A 154 3.59 -21.46 20.77
N HIS A 155 4.75 -20.89 20.46
CA HIS A 155 5.94 -20.93 21.33
C HIS A 155 5.68 -20.25 22.67
N ALA A 156 5.06 -19.09 22.68
CA ALA A 156 4.71 -18.38 23.92
C ALA A 156 3.75 -19.21 24.79
N ALA A 157 2.75 -19.84 24.18
CA ALA A 157 1.82 -20.73 24.90
C ALA A 157 2.53 -21.96 25.47
N ALA A 158 3.44 -22.60 24.71
CA ALA A 158 4.23 -23.72 25.19
C ALA A 158 5.15 -23.32 26.34
N MET A 159 5.82 -22.16 26.26
CA MET A 159 6.68 -21.63 27.32
C MET A 159 5.89 -21.24 28.57
N ALA A 160 4.68 -20.69 28.40
CA ALA A 160 3.80 -20.34 29.52
C ALA A 160 3.28 -21.59 30.28
N ALA A 161 3.32 -22.75 29.65
CA ALA A 161 2.97 -24.03 30.30
C ALA A 161 4.08 -24.58 31.23
N LEU A 162 5.30 -24.04 31.14
CA LEU A 162 6.42 -24.40 31.99
C LEU A 162 6.23 -23.79 33.39
N LYS A 163 5.58 -24.50 34.27
CA LYS A 163 5.30 -24.05 35.65
C LYS A 163 6.00 -24.93 36.66
N PRO A 164 6.96 -24.39 37.41
CA PRO A 164 7.58 -25.13 38.49
C PRO A 164 6.58 -25.37 39.62
N ILE A 165 6.72 -26.52 40.27
CA ILE A 165 5.99 -26.87 41.49
C ILE A 165 6.69 -26.30 42.71
N GLN A 166 6.10 -26.50 43.89
CA GLN A 166 6.61 -25.96 45.14
C GLN A 166 8.04 -26.45 45.44
N TYR A 167 8.85 -25.60 46.09
CA TYR A 167 10.20 -25.92 46.54
C TYR A 167 10.24 -27.13 47.47
N ASP A 168 11.11 -28.09 47.18
CA ASP A 168 11.51 -29.17 48.07
C ASP A 168 13.04 -29.11 48.26
N PRO A 169 13.55 -29.03 49.51
CA PRO A 169 14.98 -28.97 49.78
C PRO A 169 15.73 -30.24 49.37
N LEU A 170 15.06 -31.39 49.28
CA LEU A 170 15.65 -32.66 48.87
C LEU A 170 15.66 -32.84 47.36
N GLU A 171 14.75 -32.13 46.64
CA GLU A 171 14.61 -32.17 45.19
C GLU A 171 14.54 -30.74 44.60
N PRO A 172 15.64 -29.96 44.69
CA PRO A 172 15.62 -28.54 44.33
C PRO A 172 15.58 -28.27 42.81
N THR A 173 15.78 -29.30 41.97
CA THR A 173 15.81 -29.18 40.54
C THR A 173 14.60 -29.87 39.90
N GLN A 174 13.90 -29.17 39.06
CA GLN A 174 12.68 -29.65 38.42
C GLN A 174 12.78 -29.53 36.88
N VAL A 175 12.30 -30.55 36.18
CA VAL A 175 12.15 -30.57 34.73
C VAL A 175 10.69 -30.29 34.40
N MET A 176 10.47 -29.43 33.43
CA MET A 176 9.15 -29.04 32.99
C MET A 176 8.98 -29.32 31.49
N ALA A 177 7.79 -29.73 31.08
CA ALA A 177 7.44 -29.87 29.68
C ALA A 177 6.11 -29.16 29.42
N GLY A 178 5.97 -28.57 28.23
CA GLY A 178 4.77 -27.89 27.84
C GLY A 178 4.52 -27.99 26.32
N VAL A 179 3.27 -27.90 25.93
CA VAL A 179 2.85 -27.84 24.53
C VAL A 179 1.90 -26.65 24.40
N GLY A 180 2.06 -25.89 23.33
CA GLY A 180 1.22 -24.76 23.01
C GLY A 180 0.70 -24.86 21.58
N ASN A 181 -0.55 -24.47 21.39
CA ASN A 181 -1.13 -24.30 20.07
C ASN A 181 -1.74 -22.89 19.95
N TYR A 182 -1.48 -22.25 18.84
CA TYR A 182 -2.08 -20.95 18.53
C TYR A 182 -2.45 -20.87 17.04
N ARG A 183 -3.73 -20.75 16.76
CA ARG A 183 -4.28 -20.63 15.39
C ARG A 183 -3.78 -21.71 14.42
N GLY A 184 -3.65 -22.96 14.90
CA GLY A 184 -3.23 -24.08 14.07
C GLY A 184 -1.73 -24.40 14.12
N GLU A 185 -0.88 -23.48 14.57
CA GLU A 185 0.54 -23.75 14.79
C GLU A 185 0.75 -24.36 16.17
N THR A 186 1.69 -25.31 16.27
CA THR A 186 1.99 -26.04 17.52
C THR A 186 3.48 -25.97 17.83
N ALA A 187 3.80 -25.75 19.09
CA ALA A 187 5.16 -25.81 19.62
C ALA A 187 5.22 -26.67 20.88
N ALA A 188 6.37 -27.28 21.12
CA ALA A 188 6.68 -27.97 22.35
C ALA A 188 7.79 -27.22 23.11
N ALA A 189 7.74 -27.23 24.43
CA ALA A 189 8.75 -26.61 25.26
C ALA A 189 9.27 -27.58 26.36
N LEU A 190 10.55 -27.43 26.65
CA LEU A 190 11.22 -28.07 27.78
C LEU A 190 11.85 -27.00 28.67
N GLY A 191 11.80 -27.18 29.95
CA GLY A 191 12.38 -26.25 30.91
C GLY A 191 13.02 -26.94 32.10
N LEU A 192 13.96 -26.23 32.73
CA LEU A 192 14.56 -26.54 33.98
C LEU A 192 14.32 -25.40 34.95
N ALA A 193 13.94 -25.73 36.18
CA ALA A 193 13.92 -24.80 37.28
C ALA A 193 14.83 -25.33 38.40
N HIS A 194 15.62 -24.47 39.02
CA HIS A 194 16.50 -24.80 40.16
C HIS A 194 16.29 -23.78 41.26
N TYR A 195 15.96 -24.29 42.42
CA TYR A 195 15.81 -23.50 43.63
C TYR A 195 17.13 -23.53 44.44
N THR A 196 17.70 -22.39 44.69
CA THR A 196 18.84 -22.24 45.59
C THR A 196 18.39 -22.20 47.05
N ASN A 197 17.16 -21.79 47.29
CA ASN A 197 16.47 -21.80 48.59
C ASN A 197 14.98 -21.55 48.37
N GLU A 198 14.16 -21.57 49.41
CA GLU A 198 12.72 -21.30 49.34
C GLU A 198 12.35 -19.96 48.66
N ASN A 199 13.25 -19.00 48.74
CA ASN A 199 12.99 -17.64 48.27
C ASN A 199 13.50 -17.36 46.85
N THR A 200 14.42 -18.19 46.32
CA THR A 200 15.10 -17.89 45.04
C THR A 200 15.09 -19.10 44.14
N MET A 201 14.61 -18.88 42.93
CA MET A 201 14.55 -19.86 41.84
C MET A 201 15.14 -19.28 40.59
N PHE A 202 15.93 -20.06 39.88
CA PHE A 202 16.37 -19.79 38.49
C PHE A 202 15.65 -20.76 37.58
N ASN A 203 15.26 -20.27 36.38
CA ASN A 203 14.68 -21.15 35.38
C ASN A 203 15.23 -20.83 33.99
N ILE A 204 15.31 -21.84 33.16
CA ILE A 204 15.60 -21.76 31.74
C ILE A 204 14.60 -22.63 30.98
N GLY A 205 14.16 -22.17 29.81
CA GLY A 205 13.28 -22.93 28.94
C GLY A 205 13.67 -22.78 27.50
N VAL A 206 13.41 -23.81 26.71
CA VAL A 206 13.55 -23.81 25.27
C VAL A 206 12.27 -24.35 24.64
N SER A 207 11.79 -23.73 23.60
CA SER A 207 10.68 -24.26 22.80
C SER A 207 11.09 -24.45 21.37
N VAL A 208 10.53 -25.50 20.73
CA VAL A 208 10.79 -25.89 19.35
C VAL A 208 9.48 -26.11 18.62
N GLY A 209 9.44 -25.72 17.35
CA GLY A 209 8.27 -25.88 16.49
C GLY A 209 8.39 -25.04 15.22
N GLY A 210 7.84 -25.50 14.09
CA GLY A 210 7.74 -24.73 12.84
C GLY A 210 9.05 -24.10 12.33
N ASN A 211 10.18 -24.80 12.45
CA ASN A 211 11.53 -24.32 12.08
C ASN A 211 12.05 -23.10 12.88
N HIS A 212 11.43 -22.82 14.01
CA HIS A 212 11.84 -21.75 14.93
C HIS A 212 12.07 -22.31 16.34
N ASN A 213 12.95 -21.64 17.06
CA ASN A 213 13.24 -21.96 18.45
C ASN A 213 13.10 -20.68 19.26
N MET A 214 12.60 -20.82 20.48
CA MET A 214 12.54 -19.73 21.44
C MET A 214 13.20 -20.18 22.74
N VAL A 215 13.95 -19.29 23.38
CA VAL A 215 14.63 -19.54 24.63
C VAL A 215 14.22 -18.46 25.62
N ASN A 216 14.00 -18.85 26.87
CA ASN A 216 13.86 -17.91 27.97
C ASN A 216 14.77 -18.30 29.14
N ALA A 217 15.11 -17.33 29.95
CA ALA A 217 15.76 -17.52 31.25
C ALA A 217 15.17 -16.50 32.21
N GLY A 218 15.01 -16.91 33.44
CA GLY A 218 14.43 -16.07 34.48
C GLY A 218 14.96 -16.35 35.87
N VAL A 219 14.81 -15.36 36.74
CA VAL A 219 15.02 -15.49 38.18
C VAL A 219 13.77 -15.04 38.90
N THR A 220 13.34 -15.78 39.88
CA THR A 220 12.24 -15.41 40.77
C THR A 220 12.78 -15.32 42.20
N HIS A 221 12.48 -14.23 42.88
CA HIS A 221 12.88 -14.03 44.27
C HIS A 221 11.72 -13.48 45.09
N LYS A 222 11.47 -14.08 46.26
CA LYS A 222 10.46 -13.63 47.22
C LYS A 222 11.03 -12.51 48.07
N PHE A 223 10.38 -11.37 48.09
CA PHE A 223 10.67 -10.27 49.01
C PHE A 223 9.57 -10.20 50.08
N GLY A 224 9.93 -9.92 51.30
CA GLY A 224 8.98 -9.68 52.36
C GLY A 224 9.62 -9.76 53.73
N TYR A 225 9.05 -9.01 54.67
CA TYR A 225 9.40 -9.06 56.06
C TYR A 225 8.20 -9.62 56.84
N SER A 226 8.40 -10.78 57.50
CA SER A 226 7.40 -11.36 58.39
C SER A 226 7.97 -11.40 59.81
N PRO A 227 7.43 -10.62 60.76
CA PRO A 227 7.86 -10.65 62.14
C PRO A 227 7.73 -12.06 62.75
N GLU A 228 6.72 -12.82 62.33
CA GLU A 228 6.47 -14.18 62.82
C GLU A 228 7.60 -15.13 62.42
N LYS A 229 8.20 -14.97 61.25
CA LYS A 229 9.35 -15.77 60.79
C LYS A 229 10.58 -15.62 61.68
N LYS A 230 10.72 -14.53 62.42
CA LYS A 230 11.84 -14.28 63.32
C LYS A 230 11.84 -15.25 64.51
N ASN A 231 10.66 -15.63 64.94
CA ASN A 231 10.48 -16.49 66.14
C ASN A 231 10.45 -17.99 65.81
N ILE A 232 10.50 -18.34 64.51
CA ILE A 232 10.59 -19.73 64.08
C ILE A 232 12.05 -20.19 64.16
N PRO A 233 12.35 -21.33 64.77
CA PRO A 233 13.71 -21.88 64.78
C PRO A 233 14.24 -22.03 63.34
N ASP A 234 15.55 -21.79 63.13
CA ASP A 234 16.17 -21.75 61.80
C ASP A 234 15.95 -23.03 60.98
N ARG A 235 15.88 -24.17 61.65
CA ARG A 235 15.59 -25.49 61.05
C ARG A 235 14.23 -25.56 60.33
N TYR A 236 13.25 -24.71 60.70
CA TYR A 236 11.92 -24.64 60.08
C TYR A 236 11.78 -23.49 59.09
N LYS A 237 12.81 -22.67 58.92
CA LYS A 237 12.73 -21.47 58.07
C LYS A 237 12.90 -21.75 56.59
N ALA A 238 13.29 -22.96 56.21
CA ALA A 238 13.56 -23.28 54.79
C ALA A 238 12.30 -23.44 53.91
N GLY A 239 11.12 -23.49 54.53
CA GLY A 239 9.83 -23.47 53.82
C GLY A 239 8.84 -24.54 54.34
N PRO A 240 7.60 -24.52 53.87
CA PRO A 240 6.56 -25.43 54.36
C PRO A 240 6.91 -26.91 54.22
N ILE A 241 7.46 -27.31 53.06
CA ILE A 241 7.85 -28.70 52.82
C ILE A 241 9.05 -29.07 53.70
N SER A 242 10.06 -28.21 53.79
CA SER A 242 11.21 -28.39 54.66
C SER A 242 10.78 -28.54 56.14
N SER A 243 9.80 -27.77 56.57
CA SER A 243 9.23 -27.87 57.93
C SER A 243 8.57 -29.21 58.18
N VAL A 244 7.95 -29.83 57.18
CA VAL A 244 7.36 -31.17 57.30
C VAL A 244 8.45 -32.23 57.53
N TYR A 245 9.54 -32.18 56.78
CA TYR A 245 10.65 -33.13 56.97
C TYR A 245 11.27 -33.00 58.36
N VAL A 246 11.51 -31.78 58.84
CA VAL A 246 12.02 -31.53 60.20
C VAL A 246 11.07 -32.05 61.24
N MET A 247 9.75 -31.83 61.11
CA MET A 247 8.75 -32.36 62.01
C MET A 247 8.70 -33.88 61.99
N GLN A 248 8.86 -34.54 60.87
CA GLN A 248 8.93 -36.00 60.78
C GLN A 248 10.13 -36.53 61.50
N ASP A 249 11.30 -35.93 61.38
CA ASP A 249 12.51 -36.33 62.12
C ASP A 249 12.34 -36.15 63.60
N GLU A 250 11.77 -35.03 64.06
CA GLU A 250 11.49 -34.77 65.46
C GLU A 250 10.49 -35.77 66.04
N VAL A 251 9.40 -36.07 65.34
CA VAL A 251 8.42 -37.09 65.74
C VAL A 251 9.06 -38.45 65.79
N SER A 252 9.94 -38.80 64.87
CA SER A 252 10.65 -40.09 64.88
C SER A 252 11.60 -40.19 66.05
N SER A 253 12.33 -39.12 66.36
CA SER A 253 13.23 -39.04 67.52
C SER A 253 12.47 -39.17 68.86
N LEU A 254 11.34 -38.42 68.96
CA LEU A 254 10.46 -38.49 70.15
C LEU A 254 9.85 -39.89 70.35
N LYS A 255 9.47 -40.58 69.28
CA LYS A 255 8.96 -41.94 69.32
C LYS A 255 10.04 -42.91 69.85
N LYS A 256 11.30 -42.75 69.41
CA LYS A 256 12.41 -43.54 69.82
C LYS A 256 12.70 -43.30 71.31
N GLU A 257 12.79 -42.06 71.75
CA GLU A 257 13.00 -41.66 73.13
C GLU A 257 11.89 -42.14 74.02
N ASN A 258 10.64 -42.05 73.62
CA ASN A 258 9.48 -42.57 74.34
C ASN A 258 9.54 -44.12 74.50
N ALA A 259 9.99 -44.82 73.43
CA ALA A 259 10.20 -46.29 73.53
C ALA A 259 11.33 -46.68 74.53
N GLU A 260 12.43 -45.89 74.48
CA GLU A 260 13.55 -46.09 75.45
C GLU A 260 13.11 -45.82 76.91
N GLN A 261 12.37 -44.75 77.14
CA GLN A 261 11.82 -44.41 78.45
C GLN A 261 10.85 -45.48 78.96
N LYS A 262 10.00 -46.04 78.09
CA LYS A 262 9.11 -47.13 78.41
C LYS A 262 9.88 -48.39 78.83
N TYR A 263 11.04 -48.66 78.27
CA TYR A 263 11.91 -49.78 78.60
C TYR A 263 12.60 -49.60 79.94
N VAL A 264 12.85 -48.36 80.34
CA VAL A 264 13.48 -48.04 81.64
C VAL A 264 12.47 -48.09 82.80
N ILE A 265 11.17 -47.91 82.55
CA ILE A 265 10.08 -47.83 83.50
C ILE A 265 9.46 -49.25 83.78
N ALA A 266 9.64 -50.20 82.84
CA ALA A 266 9.17 -51.57 82.95
C ALA A 266 10.19 -52.47 83.62
#